data_6d499a1163a48c4a1659d681f88029bc
#
_entry.id   6d499a1163a48c4a1659d681f88029bc
#
_cell.length_a   1.000
_cell.length_b   1.000
_cell.length_c   1.000
_cell.angle_alpha   90.00
_cell.angle_beta   90.00
_cell.angle_gamma   90.00
#
_symmetry.space_group_name_H-M   'P 1'
#
loop_
_entity.id
_entity.type
_entity.pdbx_description
1 polymer ?
#
loop_
_entity_poly.entity_id
_entity_poly.type
_entity_poly.pdbx_seq_one_letter_code
_entity_poly.pdbx_strand_id
1 'polypeptide(L)'
;MWKLKYSKKLKGGGIMDSKNKTRLTQMTKSSGWAAKIGPETLAQVLCQLPKFYDENLIVGIDTSDDAAVYKIDEDKAVILTMDFFTPIVDDPYTFGQIAAANSLSDIYAMGG
;
A
#
# COMPACT_ATOMS: atom_id res chain seq x y z
N MET A 1 -28.36 6.11 4.87
CA MET A 1 -28.68 6.19 3.42
C MET A 1 -27.89 7.38 2.85
N TRP A 2 -26.65 7.11 2.41
CA TRP A 2 -25.74 8.13 1.85
C TRP A 2 -25.79 8.03 0.33
N LYS A 3 -26.49 8.97 -0.32
CA LYS A 3 -26.43 9.15 -1.79
C LYS A 3 -25.29 10.06 -2.12
N LEU A 4 -24.17 9.51 -2.58
CA LEU A 4 -23.12 10.29 -3.26
C LEU A 4 -23.67 10.74 -4.62
N LYS A 5 -24.02 12.03 -4.72
CA LYS A 5 -24.23 12.74 -5.99
C LYS A 5 -22.85 13.10 -6.56
N TYR A 6 -22.28 12.26 -7.40
CA TYR A 6 -21.23 12.66 -8.32
C TYR A 6 -21.67 12.36 -9.75
N SER A 7 -22.46 13.29 -10.30
CA SER A 7 -22.69 13.41 -11.73
C SER A 7 -22.08 14.73 -12.19
N LYS A 8 -20.78 14.72 -12.48
CA LYS A 8 -20.19 15.72 -13.37
C LYS A 8 -19.82 15.03 -14.68
N LYS A 9 -20.67 15.26 -15.65
CA LYS A 9 -20.50 14.94 -17.07
C LYS A 9 -19.17 15.53 -17.58
N LEU A 10 -18.15 14.71 -17.72
CA LEU A 10 -16.93 15.07 -18.45
C LEU A 10 -17.29 15.11 -19.94
N LYS A 11 -17.71 16.29 -20.43
CA LYS A 11 -17.70 16.64 -21.85
C LYS A 11 -16.27 17.07 -22.18
N GLY A 12 -15.62 16.35 -23.05
CA GLY A 12 -14.33 16.72 -23.62
C GLY A 12 -13.55 15.49 -24.03
N GLY A 13 -13.99 14.79 -25.10
CA GLY A 13 -13.16 13.86 -25.84
C GLY A 13 -12.05 14.63 -26.57
N GLY A 14 -11.02 15.05 -25.85
CA GLY A 14 -9.76 15.45 -26.45
C GLY A 14 -9.03 14.20 -26.88
N ILE A 15 -8.74 14.08 -28.17
CA ILE A 15 -7.78 13.11 -28.71
C ILE A 15 -6.46 13.40 -27.97
N MET A 16 -6.06 12.50 -27.04
CA MET A 16 -4.76 12.59 -26.37
C MET A 16 -3.69 12.45 -27.45
N ASP A 17 -2.99 13.54 -27.70
CA ASP A 17 -1.82 13.59 -28.57
C ASP A 17 -0.80 12.58 -28.01
N SER A 18 -0.47 11.55 -28.80
CA SER A 18 0.42 10.46 -28.44
C SER A 18 1.85 10.91 -28.09
N LYS A 19 2.17 12.19 -28.28
CA LYS A 19 3.50 12.78 -28.04
C LYS A 19 3.73 13.22 -26.60
N ASN A 20 2.71 13.25 -25.73
CA ASN A 20 2.84 13.74 -24.35
C ASN A 20 2.37 12.73 -23.31
N LYS A 21 2.67 11.45 -23.53
CA LYS A 21 2.37 10.40 -22.54
C LYS A 21 3.32 10.54 -21.37
N THR A 22 2.81 11.02 -20.23
CA THR A 22 3.57 11.07 -18.97
C THR A 22 4.01 9.65 -18.60
N ARG A 23 5.31 9.45 -18.47
CA ARG A 23 5.88 8.18 -18.02
C ARG A 23 5.97 8.18 -16.51
N LEU A 24 5.25 7.28 -15.86
CA LEU A 24 5.22 7.16 -14.39
C LEU A 24 6.62 6.89 -13.82
N THR A 25 7.43 6.08 -14.52
CA THR A 25 8.80 5.74 -14.09
C THR A 25 9.76 6.94 -14.08
N GLN A 26 9.45 7.99 -14.85
CA GLN A 26 10.25 9.23 -14.88
C GLN A 26 9.93 10.20 -13.74
N MET A 27 8.86 9.96 -13.00
CA MET A 27 8.43 10.82 -11.89
C MET A 27 9.22 10.53 -10.59
N THR A 28 10.07 9.52 -10.59
CA THR A 28 10.80 9.09 -9.39
C THR A 28 12.29 8.94 -9.68
N LYS A 29 13.13 9.20 -8.69
CA LYS A 29 14.59 9.03 -8.75
C LYS A 29 15.05 7.61 -8.46
N SER A 30 14.21 6.81 -7.82
CA SER A 30 14.44 5.40 -7.48
C SER A 30 13.15 4.62 -7.72
N SER A 31 13.25 3.34 -8.04
CA SER A 31 12.07 2.52 -8.36
C SER A 31 11.96 1.32 -7.44
N GLY A 32 10.72 0.87 -7.23
CA GLY A 32 10.40 -0.33 -6.48
C GLY A 32 10.90 -0.29 -5.03
N TRP A 33 11.31 -1.45 -4.55
CA TRP A 33 11.77 -1.67 -3.18
C TRP A 33 13.06 -0.94 -2.81
N ALA A 34 13.89 -0.59 -3.79
CA ALA A 34 15.11 0.18 -3.57
C ALA A 34 14.86 1.59 -3.00
N ALA A 35 13.62 2.07 -3.04
CA ALA A 35 13.22 3.33 -2.42
C ALA A 35 12.94 3.20 -0.91
N LYS A 36 12.85 1.99 -0.36
CA LYS A 36 12.59 1.74 1.06
C LYS A 36 13.84 1.95 1.91
N ILE A 37 13.61 2.34 3.16
CA ILE A 37 14.66 2.48 4.17
C ILE A 37 15.17 1.08 4.56
N GLY A 38 16.49 0.93 4.72
CA GLY A 38 17.08 -0.33 5.15
C GLY A 38 16.60 -0.78 6.55
N PRO A 39 16.62 -2.09 6.84
CA PRO A 39 16.04 -2.66 8.06
C PRO A 39 16.67 -2.11 9.35
N GLU A 40 17.97 -1.84 9.36
CA GLU A 40 18.67 -1.28 10.53
C GLU A 40 18.17 0.13 10.87
N THR A 41 18.04 0.98 9.85
CA THR A 41 17.53 2.36 10.02
C THR A 41 16.05 2.33 10.41
N LEU A 42 15.28 1.42 9.84
CA LEU A 42 13.87 1.25 10.19
C LEU A 42 13.72 0.84 11.66
N ALA A 43 14.50 -0.12 12.14
CA ALA A 43 14.48 -0.54 13.53
C ALA A 43 14.79 0.63 14.49
N GLN A 44 15.76 1.48 14.17
CA GLN A 44 16.08 2.68 14.96
C GLN A 44 14.92 3.69 15.03
N VAL A 45 14.16 3.85 13.94
CA VAL A 45 12.98 4.73 13.91
C VAL A 45 11.84 4.10 14.70
N LEU A 46 11.58 2.82 14.53
CA LEU A 46 10.50 2.09 15.23
C LEU A 46 10.69 2.08 16.75
N CYS A 47 11.93 1.99 17.23
CA CYS A 47 12.23 2.07 18.68
C CYS A 47 11.83 3.40 19.33
N GLN A 48 11.67 4.47 18.55
CA GLN A 48 11.29 5.80 19.04
C GLN A 48 9.77 5.99 19.07
N LEU A 49 9.00 5.10 18.46
CA LEU A 49 7.55 5.17 18.48
C LEU A 49 7.01 4.77 19.85
N PRO A 50 5.97 5.46 20.35
CA PRO A 50 5.30 5.04 21.57
C PRO A 50 4.74 3.63 21.40
N LYS A 51 5.04 2.75 22.34
CA LYS A 51 4.45 1.42 22.37
C LYS A 51 2.97 1.55 22.68
N PHE A 52 2.16 1.00 21.82
CA PHE A 52 0.72 0.94 21.98
C PHE A 52 0.33 -0.49 22.35
N TYR A 53 -0.38 -0.64 23.46
CA TYR A 53 -0.91 -1.93 23.89
C TYR A 53 -2.42 -1.97 23.66
N ASP A 54 -2.87 -2.98 22.95
CA ASP A 54 -4.29 -3.29 22.77
C ASP A 54 -4.44 -4.82 22.86
N GLU A 55 -5.36 -5.30 23.69
CA GLU A 55 -5.59 -6.74 23.89
C GLU A 55 -6.08 -7.47 22.63
N ASN A 56 -6.68 -6.72 21.69
CA ASN A 56 -7.13 -7.26 20.42
C ASN A 56 -6.06 -7.23 19.33
N LEU A 57 -4.93 -6.56 19.56
CA LEU A 57 -3.81 -6.54 18.62
C LEU A 57 -2.98 -7.83 18.80
N ILE A 58 -3.23 -8.83 17.92
CA ILE A 58 -2.57 -10.12 17.97
C ILE A 58 -1.13 -10.02 17.44
N VAL A 59 -0.96 -9.30 16.32
CA VAL A 59 0.34 -9.03 15.68
C VAL A 59 0.46 -7.54 15.44
N GLY A 60 1.50 -6.92 15.96
CA GLY A 60 1.75 -5.49 15.86
C GLY A 60 3.20 -5.16 15.51
N ILE A 61 3.63 -3.95 15.81
CA ILE A 61 4.97 -3.43 15.47
C ILE A 61 6.09 -4.22 16.18
N ASP A 62 5.82 -4.78 17.35
CA ASP A 62 6.84 -5.42 18.19
C ASP A 62 7.41 -6.71 17.57
N THR A 63 6.65 -7.38 16.72
CA THR A 63 7.04 -8.64 16.08
C THR A 63 7.71 -8.44 14.73
N SER A 64 7.58 -7.24 14.13
CA SER A 64 8.15 -6.89 12.82
C SER A 64 7.72 -7.85 11.70
N ASP A 65 6.48 -8.33 11.77
CA ASP A 65 5.87 -9.19 10.76
C ASP A 65 5.40 -8.39 9.53
N ASP A 66 4.98 -9.12 8.48
CA ASP A 66 4.60 -8.53 7.20
C ASP A 66 3.31 -7.70 7.27
N ALA A 67 2.43 -7.97 8.23
CA ALA A 67 1.19 -7.24 8.43
C ALA A 67 0.75 -7.25 9.90
N ALA A 68 -0.11 -6.32 10.27
CA ALA A 68 -0.78 -6.32 11.57
C ALA A 68 -2.00 -7.25 11.56
N VAL A 69 -2.26 -7.92 12.68
CA VAL A 69 -3.44 -8.78 12.87
C VAL A 69 -4.23 -8.27 14.06
N TYR A 70 -5.48 -7.91 13.83
CA TYR A 70 -6.36 -7.37 14.85
C TYR A 70 -7.62 -8.24 15.03
N LYS A 71 -7.86 -8.71 16.25
CA LYS A 71 -9.02 -9.53 16.61
C LYS A 71 -10.30 -8.69 16.57
N ILE A 72 -11.34 -9.17 15.88
CA ILE A 72 -12.66 -8.56 15.84
C ILE A 72 -13.60 -9.27 16.80
N ASP A 73 -13.62 -10.61 16.76
CA ASP A 73 -14.42 -11.47 17.64
C ASP A 73 -13.67 -12.79 17.90
N GLU A 74 -14.35 -13.77 18.50
CA GLU A 74 -13.73 -15.07 18.87
C GLU A 74 -13.22 -15.86 17.66
N ASP A 75 -13.85 -15.68 16.50
CA ASP A 75 -13.60 -16.49 15.31
C ASP A 75 -12.99 -15.68 14.16
N LYS A 76 -12.85 -14.34 14.31
CA LYS A 76 -12.44 -13.47 13.21
C LYS A 76 -11.38 -12.48 13.62
N ALA A 77 -10.43 -12.29 12.72
CA ALA A 77 -9.44 -11.22 12.79
C ALA A 77 -9.33 -10.50 11.43
N VAL A 78 -8.88 -9.27 11.46
CA VAL A 78 -8.51 -8.50 10.26
C VAL A 78 -7.00 -8.48 10.14
N ILE A 79 -6.51 -8.75 8.94
CA ILE A 79 -5.12 -8.57 8.58
C ILE A 79 -5.00 -7.23 7.84
N LEU A 80 -4.11 -6.36 8.30
CA LEU A 80 -3.92 -5.02 7.77
C LEU A 80 -2.48 -4.85 7.34
N THR A 81 -2.26 -4.58 6.07
CA THR A 81 -0.96 -4.19 5.52
C THR A 81 -1.05 -2.85 4.82
N MET A 82 0.05 -2.13 4.81
CA MET A 82 0.21 -0.91 4.03
C MET A 82 1.60 -0.91 3.41
N ASP A 83 1.64 -1.02 2.10
CA ASP A 83 2.88 -0.98 1.36
C ASP A 83 2.80 0.05 0.24
N PHE A 84 3.85 0.87 0.13
CA PHE A 84 3.94 1.86 -0.93
C PHE A 84 5.31 1.78 -1.61
N PHE A 85 5.32 1.95 -2.91
CA PHE A 85 6.52 1.96 -3.71
C PHE A 85 6.33 2.80 -4.96
N THR A 86 7.45 3.21 -5.52
CA THR A 86 7.46 4.06 -6.70
C THR A 86 7.16 3.25 -7.97
N PRO A 87 6.56 3.86 -9.01
CA PRO A 87 6.24 3.16 -10.23
C PRO A 87 7.46 2.51 -10.89
N ILE A 88 7.32 1.23 -11.24
CA ILE A 88 8.32 0.41 -11.94
C ILE A 88 7.96 0.16 -13.40
N VAL A 89 6.72 0.49 -13.78
CA VAL A 89 6.21 0.43 -15.14
C VAL A 89 5.42 1.69 -15.47
N ASP A 90 5.32 2.06 -16.75
CA ASP A 90 4.63 3.26 -17.19
C ASP A 90 3.13 3.05 -17.40
N ASP A 91 2.68 1.82 -17.59
CA ASP A 91 1.27 1.50 -17.74
C ASP A 91 0.55 1.47 -16.39
N PRO A 92 -0.45 2.33 -16.15
CA PRO A 92 -1.14 2.42 -14.86
C PRO A 92 -1.88 1.15 -14.47
N TYR A 93 -2.42 0.42 -15.44
CA TYR A 93 -3.14 -0.82 -15.18
C TYR A 93 -2.19 -1.92 -14.70
N THR A 94 -1.08 -2.10 -15.41
CA THR A 94 -0.03 -3.05 -15.03
C THR A 94 0.58 -2.67 -13.67
N PHE A 95 0.81 -1.38 -13.41
CA PHE A 95 1.27 -0.92 -12.11
C PHE A 95 0.28 -1.27 -11.00
N GLY A 96 -1.02 -1.08 -11.24
CA GLY A 96 -2.08 -1.47 -10.29
C GLY A 96 -2.11 -2.97 -10.00
N GLN A 97 -1.90 -3.82 -11.00
CA GLN A 97 -1.79 -5.28 -10.80
C GLN A 97 -0.58 -5.65 -9.94
N ILE A 98 0.57 -5.02 -10.18
CA ILE A 98 1.78 -5.22 -9.37
C ILE A 98 1.55 -4.76 -7.93
N ALA A 99 0.93 -3.60 -7.72
CA ALA A 99 0.61 -3.09 -6.39
C ALA A 99 -0.33 -4.01 -5.63
N ALA A 100 -1.37 -4.53 -6.28
CA ALA A 100 -2.30 -5.49 -5.69
C ALA A 100 -1.60 -6.80 -5.32
N ALA A 101 -0.78 -7.35 -6.21
CA ALA A 101 -0.03 -8.57 -5.94
C ALA A 101 0.94 -8.41 -4.76
N ASN A 102 1.60 -7.25 -4.67
CA ASN A 102 2.51 -6.95 -3.57
C ASN A 102 1.77 -6.90 -2.22
N SER A 103 0.65 -6.18 -2.14
CA SER A 103 -0.13 -6.09 -0.89
C SER A 103 -0.75 -7.45 -0.50
N LEU A 104 -1.22 -8.23 -1.46
CA LEU A 104 -1.77 -9.56 -1.19
C LEU A 104 -0.71 -10.54 -0.70
N SER A 105 0.55 -10.38 -1.10
CA SER A 105 1.63 -11.26 -0.62
C SER A 105 1.80 -11.20 0.88
N ASP A 106 1.70 -10.01 1.48
CA ASP A 106 1.79 -9.83 2.92
C ASP A 106 0.60 -10.50 3.64
N ILE A 107 -0.61 -10.36 3.09
CA ILE A 107 -1.80 -11.01 3.63
C ILE A 107 -1.64 -12.52 3.64
N TYR A 108 -1.16 -13.10 2.52
CA TYR A 108 -0.94 -14.55 2.42
C TYR A 108 0.20 -15.02 3.34
N ALA A 109 1.27 -14.24 3.52
CA ALA A 109 2.33 -14.55 4.45
C ALA A 109 1.82 -14.67 5.89
N MET A 110 0.78 -13.90 6.25
CA MET A 110 0.12 -13.93 7.55
C MET A 110 -0.99 -14.98 7.66
N GLY A 111 -1.23 -15.79 6.62
CA GLY A 111 -2.22 -16.87 6.61
C GLY A 111 -3.64 -16.45 6.27
N GLY A 112 -3.81 -15.27 5.67
CA GLY A 112 -5.10 -14.72 5.23
C GLY A 112 -5.56 -15.24 3.88
#